data_0a942d9db64cca466b0aa7e0512feb36
#
_entry.id   0a942d9db64cca466b0aa7e0512feb36
#
_cell.length_a   1.000
_cell.length_b   1.000
_cell.length_c   1.000
_cell.angle_alpha   90.00
_cell.angle_beta   90.00
_cell.angle_gamma   90.00
#
_symmetry.space_group_name_H-M   'P 1'
#
loop_
_entity.id
_entity.type
_entity.pdbx_description
1 polymer ?
#
loop_
_entity_poly.entity_id
_entity_poly.type
_entity_poly.pdbx_seq_one_letter_code
_entity_poly.pdbx_strand_id
1 'polypeptide(L)'
;MAVFDIFIASLIFISAAIGLGRGFVKESLSLASWIGATFGALFFGPVLATTFPDSWADSPVGQVLAFIVMLAFLYIVLLNIQWTLIKLVKSAGLTGTDRFLGFVFGALRGGVLATVLVMVMQTFEIDGDWWRASLAKDYLLQFEDEIWGGFELANEAVQDIQEMSGELDKPETVEVPDEVDIEYDYDDYEYEYDQ
;
A
#
# COMPACT_ATOMS: atom_id res chain seq x y z
N MET A 1 16.91 15.15 -31.42
CA MET A 1 16.19 14.30 -30.46
C MET A 1 17.04 13.06 -30.24
N ALA A 2 17.44 12.81 -29.02
CA ALA A 2 18.15 11.57 -28.67
C ALA A 2 17.18 10.38 -28.80
N VAL A 3 17.69 9.20 -29.07
CA VAL A 3 16.89 7.95 -29.09
C VAL A 3 16.14 7.79 -27.77
N PHE A 4 16.72 8.24 -26.68
CA PHE A 4 16.11 8.21 -25.36
C PHE A 4 14.87 9.12 -25.24
N ASP A 5 14.87 10.29 -25.87
CA ASP A 5 13.69 11.18 -25.88
C ASP A 5 12.48 10.50 -26.54
N ILE A 6 12.73 9.75 -27.62
CA ILE A 6 11.70 9.00 -28.32
C ILE A 6 11.16 7.86 -27.45
N PHE A 7 12.05 7.19 -26.71
CA PHE A 7 11.66 6.15 -25.77
C PHE A 7 10.78 6.70 -24.64
N ILE A 8 11.18 7.79 -23.99
CA ILE A 8 10.40 8.47 -22.95
C ILE A 8 9.04 8.95 -23.48
N ALA A 9 9.03 9.62 -24.63
CA ALA A 9 7.78 10.07 -25.26
C ALA A 9 6.85 8.88 -25.58
N SER A 10 7.40 7.77 -26.05
CA SER A 10 6.64 6.54 -26.31
C SER A 10 6.06 5.95 -25.05
N LEU A 11 6.82 5.93 -23.95
CA LEU A 11 6.38 5.44 -22.63
C LEU A 11 5.18 6.25 -22.13
N ILE A 12 5.27 7.58 -22.16
CA ILE A 12 4.20 8.49 -21.73
C ILE A 12 2.98 8.34 -22.64
N PHE A 13 3.19 8.28 -23.97
CA PHE A 13 2.09 8.13 -24.95
C PHE A 13 1.35 6.81 -24.76
N ILE A 14 2.07 5.69 -24.62
CA ILE A 14 1.48 4.37 -24.37
C ILE A 14 0.68 4.38 -23.07
N SER A 15 1.23 4.96 -21.99
CA SER A 15 0.53 5.08 -20.72
C SER A 15 -0.76 5.91 -20.85
N ALA A 16 -0.72 7.03 -21.58
CA ALA A 16 -1.88 7.88 -21.86
C ALA A 16 -2.94 7.14 -22.70
N ALA A 17 -2.51 6.40 -23.75
CA ALA A 17 -3.40 5.61 -24.60
C ALA A 17 -4.10 4.48 -23.83
N ILE A 18 -3.39 3.82 -22.91
CA ILE A 18 -3.97 2.83 -22.00
C ILE A 18 -5.01 3.48 -21.10
N GLY A 19 -4.71 4.64 -20.52
CA GLY A 19 -5.63 5.43 -19.70
C GLY A 19 -6.90 5.82 -20.45
N LEU A 20 -6.77 6.27 -21.71
CA LEU A 20 -7.89 6.58 -22.59
C LEU A 20 -8.80 5.36 -22.85
N GLY A 21 -8.19 4.19 -23.04
CA GLY A 21 -8.91 2.94 -23.26
C GLY A 21 -9.62 2.40 -22.03
N ARG A 22 -9.02 2.56 -20.85
CA ARG A 22 -9.53 2.04 -19.58
C ARG A 22 -10.49 2.98 -18.86
N GLY A 23 -10.27 4.29 -18.97
CA GLY A 23 -10.97 5.35 -18.26
C GLY A 23 -10.33 5.69 -16.91
N PHE A 24 -10.58 6.93 -16.48
CA PHE A 24 -10.02 7.50 -15.23
C PHE A 24 -10.44 6.72 -13.99
N VAL A 25 -11.75 6.42 -13.87
CA VAL A 25 -12.27 5.73 -12.69
C VAL A 25 -11.61 4.36 -12.50
N LYS A 26 -11.41 3.63 -13.60
CA LYS A 26 -10.75 2.33 -13.53
C LYS A 26 -9.27 2.44 -13.16
N GLU A 27 -8.56 3.42 -13.71
CA GLU A 27 -7.12 3.62 -13.44
C GLU A 27 -6.89 4.14 -12.01
N SER A 28 -7.65 5.14 -11.56
CA SER A 28 -7.54 5.70 -10.21
C SER A 28 -7.93 4.68 -9.14
N LEU A 29 -9.02 3.94 -9.33
CA LEU A 29 -9.43 2.88 -8.41
C LEU A 29 -8.41 1.72 -8.38
N SER A 30 -7.80 1.38 -9.51
CA SER A 30 -6.75 0.36 -9.54
C SER A 30 -5.53 0.78 -8.73
N LEU A 31 -5.09 2.04 -8.88
CA LEU A 31 -3.99 2.59 -8.09
C LEU A 31 -4.36 2.65 -6.59
N ALA A 32 -5.56 3.17 -6.27
CA ALA A 32 -6.06 3.21 -4.90
C ALA A 32 -6.17 1.81 -4.27
N SER A 33 -6.57 0.79 -5.06
CA SER A 33 -6.63 -0.60 -4.58
C SER A 33 -5.25 -1.16 -4.26
N TRP A 34 -4.23 -0.87 -5.08
CA TRP A 34 -2.85 -1.25 -4.80
C TRP A 34 -2.32 -0.59 -3.53
N ILE A 35 -2.48 0.73 -3.42
CA ILE A 35 -2.06 1.50 -2.24
C ILE A 35 -2.81 1.00 -1.00
N GLY A 36 -4.14 0.93 -1.07
CA GLY A 36 -4.97 0.50 0.05
C GLY A 36 -4.68 -0.94 0.50
N ALA A 37 -4.44 -1.87 -0.44
CA ALA A 37 -4.07 -3.23 -0.11
C ALA A 37 -2.68 -3.30 0.55
N THR A 38 -1.72 -2.50 0.09
CA THR A 38 -0.36 -2.47 0.67
C THR A 38 -0.39 -1.91 2.09
N PHE A 39 -0.99 -0.75 2.31
CA PHE A 39 -1.11 -0.16 3.64
C PHE A 39 -1.95 -1.04 4.58
N GLY A 40 -3.05 -1.59 4.08
CA GLY A 40 -3.85 -2.54 4.86
C GLY A 40 -3.08 -3.81 5.23
N ALA A 41 -2.25 -4.33 4.33
CA ALA A 41 -1.42 -5.50 4.62
C ALA A 41 -0.29 -5.19 5.62
N LEU A 42 0.26 -3.96 5.59
CA LEU A 42 1.23 -3.52 6.61
C LEU A 42 0.59 -3.42 8.00
N PHE A 43 -0.66 -2.95 8.06
CA PHE A 43 -1.39 -2.81 9.32
C PHE A 43 -1.89 -4.14 9.89
N PHE A 44 -2.54 -4.95 9.06
CA PHE A 44 -3.17 -6.21 9.49
C PHE A 44 -2.27 -7.45 9.34
N GLY A 45 -1.15 -7.36 8.61
CA GLY A 45 -0.21 -8.45 8.43
C GLY A 45 0.38 -8.98 9.72
N PRO A 46 0.89 -8.12 10.63
CA PRO A 46 1.37 -8.55 11.94
C PRO A 46 0.30 -9.29 12.75
N VAL A 47 -0.94 -8.77 12.77
CA VAL A 47 -2.08 -9.42 13.43
C VAL A 47 -2.38 -10.80 12.84
N LEU A 48 -2.26 -10.95 11.52
CA LEU A 48 -2.40 -12.27 10.88
C LEU A 48 -1.24 -13.21 11.26
N ALA A 49 -0.03 -12.69 11.41
CA ALA A 49 1.14 -13.49 11.79
C ALA A 49 0.95 -14.17 13.14
N THR A 50 0.26 -13.54 14.11
CA THR A 50 -0.02 -14.15 15.43
C THR A 50 -0.92 -15.37 15.37
N THR A 51 -1.62 -15.60 14.25
CA THR A 51 -2.43 -16.82 14.06
C THR A 51 -1.60 -18.02 13.59
N PHE A 52 -0.33 -17.82 13.24
CA PHE A 52 0.58 -18.89 12.83
C PHE A 52 1.14 -19.61 14.08
N PRO A 53 1.65 -20.85 13.93
CA PRO A 53 2.36 -21.50 15.01
C PRO A 53 3.54 -20.67 15.51
N ASP A 54 3.83 -20.67 16.83
CA ASP A 54 4.86 -19.83 17.48
C ASP A 54 6.21 -19.87 16.78
N SER A 55 6.60 -21.02 16.22
CA SER A 55 7.85 -21.16 15.46
C SER A 55 7.91 -20.34 14.16
N TRP A 56 6.76 -19.87 13.66
CA TRP A 56 6.63 -19.10 12.41
C TRP A 56 6.21 -17.65 12.68
N ALA A 57 5.41 -17.41 13.71
CA ALA A 57 4.86 -16.09 14.03
C ALA A 57 5.97 -15.02 14.14
N ASP A 58 7.03 -15.33 14.90
CA ASP A 58 8.15 -14.42 15.15
C ASP A 58 9.27 -14.50 14.08
N SER A 59 9.15 -15.43 13.13
CA SER A 59 10.15 -15.57 12.08
C SER A 59 9.99 -14.52 10.97
N PRO A 60 11.09 -14.00 10.40
CA PRO A 60 11.00 -13.09 9.24
C PRO A 60 10.23 -13.70 8.06
N VAL A 61 10.30 -15.01 7.89
CA VAL A 61 9.57 -15.73 6.83
C VAL A 61 8.07 -15.74 7.10
N GLY A 62 7.64 -15.95 8.35
CA GLY A 62 6.24 -15.93 8.75
C GLY A 62 5.62 -14.55 8.59
N GLN A 63 6.33 -13.49 8.98
CA GLN A 63 5.88 -12.11 8.82
C GLN A 63 5.72 -11.73 7.33
N VAL A 64 6.69 -12.08 6.48
CA VAL A 64 6.59 -11.86 5.03
C VAL A 64 5.43 -12.65 4.43
N LEU A 65 5.22 -13.89 4.86
CA LEU A 65 4.11 -14.73 4.40
C LEU A 65 2.76 -14.13 4.82
N ALA A 66 2.62 -13.69 6.07
CA ALA A 66 1.42 -13.03 6.57
C ALA A 66 1.12 -11.74 5.77
N PHE A 67 2.14 -10.93 5.50
CA PHE A 67 2.01 -9.74 4.66
C PHE A 67 1.50 -10.10 3.25
N ILE A 68 2.11 -11.09 2.60
CA ILE A 68 1.71 -11.50 1.24
C ILE A 68 0.27 -12.03 1.22
N VAL A 69 -0.11 -12.87 2.18
CA VAL A 69 -1.47 -13.40 2.29
C VAL A 69 -2.49 -12.29 2.52
N MET A 70 -2.19 -11.37 3.45
CA MET A 70 -3.06 -10.23 3.74
C MET A 70 -3.17 -9.28 2.55
N LEU A 71 -2.06 -9.00 1.87
CA LEU A 71 -2.02 -8.20 0.64
C LEU A 71 -2.93 -8.80 -0.44
N ALA A 72 -2.78 -10.09 -0.70
CA ALA A 72 -3.59 -10.79 -1.69
C ALA A 72 -5.09 -10.77 -1.32
N PHE A 73 -5.41 -11.02 -0.06
CA PHE A 73 -6.79 -10.98 0.44
C PHE A 73 -7.42 -9.59 0.25
N LEU A 74 -6.77 -8.54 0.77
CA LEU A 74 -7.27 -7.18 0.66
C LEU A 74 -7.35 -6.71 -0.79
N TYR A 75 -6.38 -7.06 -1.62
CA TYR A 75 -6.40 -6.72 -3.03
C TYR A 75 -7.61 -7.34 -3.75
N ILE A 76 -7.92 -8.62 -3.48
CA ILE A 76 -9.11 -9.28 -4.04
C ILE A 76 -10.39 -8.60 -3.57
N VAL A 77 -10.49 -8.24 -2.28
CA VAL A 77 -11.65 -7.52 -1.75
C VAL A 77 -11.83 -6.16 -2.45
N LEU A 78 -10.75 -5.38 -2.57
CA LEU A 78 -10.76 -4.07 -3.22
C LEU A 78 -11.06 -4.18 -4.73
N LEU A 79 -10.60 -5.22 -5.42
CA LEU A 79 -10.97 -5.48 -6.82
C LEU A 79 -12.48 -5.72 -6.99
N ASN A 80 -13.14 -6.40 -6.06
CA ASN A 80 -14.59 -6.61 -6.11
C ASN A 80 -15.35 -5.28 -5.92
N ILE A 81 -14.90 -4.43 -4.99
CA ILE A 81 -15.43 -3.09 -4.77
C ILE A 81 -15.23 -2.26 -6.04
N GLN A 82 -14.04 -2.24 -6.61
CA GLN A 82 -13.69 -1.55 -7.84
C GLN A 82 -14.63 -1.95 -9.00
N TRP A 83 -14.85 -3.24 -9.20
CA TRP A 83 -15.72 -3.73 -10.26
C TRP A 83 -17.16 -3.22 -10.14
N THR A 84 -17.67 -3.16 -8.91
CA THR A 84 -19.01 -2.63 -8.62
C THR A 84 -19.08 -1.12 -8.91
N LEU A 85 -18.07 -0.34 -8.49
CA LEU A 85 -18.00 1.10 -8.74
C LEU A 85 -17.91 1.43 -10.23
N ILE A 86 -17.09 0.70 -10.99
CA ILE A 86 -16.98 0.87 -12.45
C ILE A 86 -18.32 0.64 -13.14
N LYS A 87 -19.10 -0.34 -12.70
CA LYS A 87 -20.45 -0.59 -13.26
C LYS A 87 -21.38 0.60 -13.01
N LEU A 88 -21.34 1.19 -11.81
CA LEU A 88 -22.14 2.36 -11.47
C LEU A 88 -21.82 3.56 -12.36
N VAL A 89 -20.52 3.86 -12.54
CA VAL A 89 -20.06 4.97 -13.39
C VAL A 89 -20.48 4.78 -14.86
N LYS A 90 -20.37 3.56 -15.38
CA LYS A 90 -20.81 3.25 -16.74
C LYS A 90 -22.33 3.42 -16.91
N SER A 91 -23.11 3.05 -15.91
CA SER A 91 -24.59 3.23 -15.95
C SER A 91 -25.01 4.70 -15.91
N ALA A 92 -24.18 5.57 -15.33
CA ALA A 92 -24.39 7.03 -15.29
C ALA A 92 -24.10 7.76 -16.62
N GLY A 93 -23.64 7.05 -17.65
CA GLY A 93 -23.39 7.63 -19.00
C GLY A 93 -22.16 8.54 -19.10
N LEU A 94 -21.30 8.59 -18.10
CA LEU A 94 -20.10 9.45 -18.01
C LEU A 94 -18.91 8.95 -18.85
N THR A 95 -19.12 8.07 -19.82
CA THR A 95 -18.06 7.33 -20.51
C THR A 95 -17.09 8.24 -21.28
N GLY A 96 -17.56 9.35 -21.86
CA GLY A 96 -16.72 10.26 -22.66
C GLY A 96 -15.73 11.04 -21.79
N THR A 97 -16.24 11.66 -20.74
CA THR A 97 -15.44 12.43 -19.77
C THR A 97 -14.46 11.52 -19.03
N ASP A 98 -14.91 10.31 -18.64
CA ASP A 98 -14.06 9.32 -17.97
C ASP A 98 -12.85 8.92 -18.82
N ARG A 99 -13.04 8.73 -20.13
CA ARG A 99 -11.94 8.43 -21.05
C ARG A 99 -10.95 9.57 -21.21
N PHE A 100 -11.46 10.82 -21.35
CA PHE A 100 -10.59 11.98 -21.45
C PHE A 100 -9.75 12.17 -20.16
N LEU A 101 -10.38 12.11 -19.00
CA LEU A 101 -9.68 12.14 -17.73
C LEU A 101 -8.70 10.96 -17.58
N GLY A 102 -9.06 9.79 -18.10
CA GLY A 102 -8.18 8.63 -18.15
C GLY A 102 -6.92 8.88 -18.99
N PHE A 103 -7.05 9.59 -20.14
CA PHE A 103 -5.89 10.01 -20.94
C PHE A 103 -4.97 10.93 -20.15
N VAL A 104 -5.51 11.96 -19.51
CA VAL A 104 -4.73 12.91 -18.71
C VAL A 104 -4.03 12.20 -17.54
N PHE A 105 -4.77 11.37 -16.81
CA PHE A 105 -4.22 10.59 -15.69
C PHE A 105 -3.15 9.59 -16.16
N GLY A 106 -3.38 8.93 -17.30
CA GLY A 106 -2.41 8.03 -17.90
C GLY A 106 -1.13 8.74 -18.33
N ALA A 107 -1.24 9.98 -18.85
CA ALA A 107 -0.08 10.81 -19.19
C ALA A 107 0.70 11.23 -17.95
N LEU A 108 0.02 11.68 -16.89
CA LEU A 108 0.66 12.02 -15.61
C LEU A 108 1.38 10.81 -14.99
N ARG A 109 0.72 9.64 -14.95
CA ARG A 109 1.36 8.41 -14.49
C ARG A 109 2.57 8.03 -15.34
N GLY A 110 2.45 8.17 -16.65
CA GLY A 110 3.57 7.93 -17.57
C GLY A 110 4.74 8.89 -17.32
N GLY A 111 4.46 10.15 -17.02
CA GLY A 111 5.45 11.15 -16.63
C GLY A 111 6.17 10.77 -15.32
N VAL A 112 5.43 10.42 -14.29
CA VAL A 112 6.01 9.96 -13.01
C VAL A 112 6.90 8.73 -13.21
N LEU A 113 6.42 7.73 -13.95
CA LEU A 113 7.21 6.52 -14.25
C LEU A 113 8.48 6.85 -15.06
N ALA A 114 8.38 7.79 -16.01
CA ALA A 114 9.52 8.25 -16.77
C ALA A 114 10.55 8.98 -15.90
N THR A 115 10.11 9.83 -14.97
CA THR A 115 11.00 10.52 -14.03
C THR A 115 11.70 9.52 -13.10
N VAL A 116 10.97 8.60 -12.51
CA VAL A 116 11.55 7.53 -11.67
C VAL A 116 12.57 6.71 -12.46
N LEU A 117 12.26 6.37 -13.72
CA LEU A 117 13.21 5.66 -14.58
C LEU A 117 14.49 6.46 -14.81
N VAL A 118 14.37 7.77 -15.09
CA VAL A 118 15.51 8.68 -15.28
C VAL A 118 16.35 8.76 -14.00
N MET A 119 15.73 8.92 -12.83
CA MET A 119 16.39 8.95 -11.52
C MET A 119 17.17 7.65 -11.25
N VAL A 120 16.56 6.50 -11.51
CA VAL A 120 17.21 5.20 -11.38
C VAL A 120 18.42 5.08 -12.32
N MET A 121 18.24 5.48 -13.59
CA MET A 121 19.35 5.44 -14.57
C MET A 121 20.49 6.38 -14.19
N GLN A 122 20.20 7.53 -13.60
CA GLN A 122 21.20 8.46 -13.10
C GLN A 122 22.01 7.85 -11.94
N THR A 123 21.37 7.11 -11.03
CA THR A 123 22.02 6.43 -9.91
C THR A 123 23.03 5.37 -10.38
N PHE A 124 22.79 4.75 -11.53
CA PHE A 124 23.72 3.77 -12.13
C PHE A 124 24.85 4.41 -12.95
N GLU A 125 25.01 5.75 -12.91
CA GLU A 125 26.04 6.49 -13.64
C GLU A 125 26.13 6.10 -15.13
N ILE A 126 24.98 5.88 -15.77
CA ILE A 126 24.91 5.52 -17.19
C ILE A 126 25.42 6.70 -18.02
N ASP A 127 26.59 6.53 -18.59
CA ASP A 127 27.27 7.57 -19.36
C ASP A 127 27.31 7.19 -20.84
N GLY A 128 26.51 7.87 -21.66
CA GLY A 128 26.45 7.66 -23.10
C GLY A 128 26.02 8.93 -23.82
N ASP A 129 26.46 9.10 -25.09
CA ASP A 129 26.11 10.26 -25.89
C ASP A 129 24.59 10.43 -26.04
N TRP A 130 23.82 9.34 -26.11
CA TRP A 130 22.38 9.32 -26.16
C TRP A 130 21.72 9.81 -24.86
N TRP A 131 22.37 9.60 -23.71
CA TRP A 131 21.95 10.07 -22.40
C TRP A 131 22.24 11.56 -22.22
N ARG A 132 23.47 11.99 -22.58
CA ARG A 132 23.89 13.41 -22.47
C ARG A 132 23.12 14.33 -23.41
N ALA A 133 22.69 13.84 -24.57
CA ALA A 133 21.95 14.59 -25.57
C ALA A 133 20.43 14.61 -25.34
N SER A 134 19.92 14.02 -24.25
CA SER A 134 18.50 13.93 -23.94
C SER A 134 17.98 15.23 -23.34
N LEU A 135 16.99 15.84 -23.99
CA LEU A 135 16.23 16.95 -23.45
C LEU A 135 15.19 16.50 -22.43
N ALA A 136 14.59 15.33 -22.65
CA ALA A 136 13.58 14.77 -21.76
C ALA A 136 14.12 14.56 -20.34
N LYS A 137 15.38 14.10 -20.21
CA LYS A 137 16.07 13.94 -18.94
C LYS A 137 16.08 15.23 -18.13
N ASP A 138 16.54 16.35 -18.75
CA ASP A 138 16.69 17.63 -18.05
C ASP A 138 15.33 18.19 -17.59
N TYR A 139 14.27 17.99 -18.38
CA TYR A 139 12.92 18.39 -17.98
C TYR A 139 12.34 17.50 -16.87
N LEU A 140 12.57 16.19 -16.92
CA LEU A 140 12.05 15.27 -15.93
C LEU A 140 12.74 15.41 -14.58
N LEU A 141 14.04 15.69 -14.55
CA LEU A 141 14.78 15.92 -13.32
C LEU A 141 14.35 17.19 -12.57
N GLN A 142 13.65 18.13 -13.20
CA GLN A 142 13.05 19.26 -12.48
C GLN A 142 11.96 18.82 -11.48
N PHE A 143 11.38 17.65 -11.67
CA PHE A 143 10.36 17.07 -10.77
C PHE A 143 10.94 16.07 -9.78
N GLU A 144 12.27 15.96 -9.67
CA GLU A 144 12.94 15.04 -8.76
C GLU A 144 12.57 15.30 -7.30
N ASP A 145 12.60 16.56 -6.88
CA ASP A 145 12.32 16.98 -5.51
C ASP A 145 10.87 16.66 -5.11
N GLU A 146 9.90 16.86 -6.01
CA GLU A 146 8.49 16.54 -5.79
C GLU A 146 8.27 15.03 -5.66
N ILE A 147 9.00 14.24 -6.44
CA ILE A 147 8.92 12.79 -6.37
C ILE A 147 9.56 12.27 -5.07
N TRP A 148 10.73 12.80 -4.69
CA TRP A 148 11.36 12.48 -3.41
C TRP A 148 10.46 12.86 -2.23
N GLY A 149 9.84 14.04 -2.24
CA GLY A 149 8.85 14.43 -1.23
C GLY A 149 7.66 13.45 -1.14
N GLY A 150 7.20 12.93 -2.27
CA GLY A 150 6.17 11.89 -2.30
C GLY A 150 6.62 10.56 -1.69
N PHE A 151 7.86 10.14 -1.92
CA PHE A 151 8.44 8.96 -1.28
C PHE A 151 8.62 9.14 0.23
N GLU A 152 9.03 10.32 0.66
CA GLU A 152 9.20 10.64 2.09
C GLU A 152 7.88 10.57 2.83
N LEU A 153 6.82 11.20 2.30
CA LEU A 153 5.45 11.09 2.83
C LEU A 153 4.95 9.64 2.90
N ALA A 154 5.22 8.84 1.86
CA ALA A 154 4.85 7.44 1.85
C ALA A 154 5.61 6.65 2.92
N ASN A 155 6.89 6.94 3.14
CA ASN A 155 7.71 6.29 4.15
C ASN A 155 7.26 6.66 5.57
N GLU A 156 6.94 7.93 5.84
CA GLU A 156 6.35 8.38 7.10
C GLU A 156 5.03 7.62 7.37
N ALA A 157 4.13 7.57 6.39
CA ALA A 157 2.87 6.85 6.53
C ALA A 157 3.06 5.35 6.80
N VAL A 158 4.10 4.72 6.23
CA VAL A 158 4.45 3.32 6.53
C VAL A 158 4.93 3.18 7.96
N GLN A 159 5.77 4.10 8.45
CA GLN A 159 6.27 4.08 9.84
C GLN A 159 5.14 4.27 10.85
N ASP A 160 4.25 5.24 10.63
CA ASP A 160 3.07 5.48 11.47
C ASP A 160 2.18 4.24 11.57
N ILE A 161 1.96 3.55 10.44
CA ILE A 161 1.16 2.32 10.40
C ILE A 161 1.86 1.18 11.16
N GLN A 162 3.17 1.06 11.04
CA GLN A 162 3.93 0.03 11.76
C GLN A 162 3.92 0.29 13.28
N GLU A 163 4.03 1.53 13.71
CA GLU A 163 3.91 1.91 15.12
C GLU A 163 2.52 1.58 15.67
N MET A 164 1.45 1.97 14.96
CA MET A 164 0.08 1.64 15.34
C MET A 164 -0.18 0.13 15.38
N SER A 165 0.36 -0.63 14.42
CA SER A 165 0.18 -2.09 14.41
C SER A 165 0.93 -2.77 15.55
N GLY A 166 2.11 -2.25 15.93
CA GLY A 166 2.89 -2.73 17.08
C GLY A 166 2.24 -2.40 18.43
N GLU A 167 1.44 -1.33 18.52
CA GLU A 167 0.66 -1.03 19.71
C GLU A 167 -0.50 -2.01 19.91
N LEU A 168 -1.14 -2.45 18.82
CA LEU A 168 -2.22 -3.43 18.87
C LEU A 168 -1.76 -4.84 19.29
N ASP A 169 -0.48 -5.16 19.10
CA ASP A 169 0.11 -6.45 19.46
C ASP A 169 0.65 -6.47 20.91
N LYS A 170 0.65 -5.34 21.62
CA LYS A 170 0.98 -5.33 23.05
C LYS A 170 -0.19 -5.93 23.83
N PRO A 171 0.02 -7.03 24.58
CA PRO A 171 -1.02 -7.51 25.48
C PRO A 171 -1.40 -6.36 26.42
N GLU A 172 -2.69 -6.03 26.47
CA GLU A 172 -3.20 -5.15 27.52
C GLU A 172 -2.71 -5.74 28.84
N THR A 173 -1.73 -5.07 29.46
CA THR A 173 -1.38 -5.35 30.84
C THR A 173 -2.59 -4.94 31.65
N VAL A 174 -3.54 -5.88 31.83
CA VAL A 174 -4.52 -5.76 32.87
C VAL A 174 -3.71 -5.69 34.15
N GLU A 175 -3.59 -4.49 34.72
CA GLU A 175 -3.13 -4.32 36.09
C GLU A 175 -4.09 -5.14 36.95
N VAL A 176 -3.73 -6.37 37.22
CA VAL A 176 -4.38 -7.15 38.26
C VAL A 176 -4.02 -6.40 39.55
N PRO A 177 -5.00 -5.84 40.27
CA PRO A 177 -4.69 -5.18 41.52
C PRO A 177 -3.94 -6.18 42.40
N ASP A 178 -2.72 -5.83 42.83
CA ASP A 178 -1.99 -6.56 43.84
C ASP A 178 -2.91 -6.66 45.05
N GLU A 179 -3.18 -7.89 45.48
CA GLU A 179 -3.95 -8.23 46.68
C GLU A 179 -5.44 -7.86 46.68
N VAL A 180 -6.24 -8.73 46.08
CA VAL A 180 -7.59 -8.97 46.59
C VAL A 180 -7.38 -9.87 47.84
N ASP A 181 -7.34 -9.25 49.04
CA ASP A 181 -7.46 -9.97 50.31
C ASP A 181 -8.81 -10.68 50.30
N ILE A 182 -8.84 -11.95 49.80
CA ILE A 182 -9.97 -12.83 49.97
C ILE A 182 -9.82 -13.40 51.35
N GLU A 183 -10.39 -12.74 52.38
CA GLU A 183 -10.59 -13.27 53.69
C GLU A 183 -11.58 -14.41 53.58
N TYR A 184 -11.03 -15.63 53.53
CA TYR A 184 -11.84 -16.87 53.59
C TYR A 184 -12.29 -17.05 55.03
N ASP A 185 -13.54 -16.70 55.34
CA ASP A 185 -14.20 -17.03 56.57
C ASP A 185 -14.52 -18.57 56.57
N TYR A 186 -13.66 -19.32 57.26
CA TYR A 186 -13.78 -20.77 57.36
C TYR A 186 -14.71 -21.25 58.48
N ASP A 187 -15.40 -20.37 59.19
CA ASP A 187 -16.13 -20.69 60.40
C ASP A 187 -17.59 -21.18 60.16
N ASP A 188 -18.06 -21.26 58.88
CA ASP A 188 -19.47 -21.53 58.62
C ASP A 188 -19.80 -22.95 58.09
N TYR A 189 -18.88 -23.94 58.22
CA TYR A 189 -19.17 -25.34 57.87
C TYR A 189 -19.13 -26.24 59.09
N GLU A 190 -20.12 -26.05 59.99
CA GLU A 190 -20.43 -27.03 61.05
C GLU A 190 -21.22 -28.17 60.38
N TYR A 191 -20.52 -29.31 60.13
CA TYR A 191 -21.19 -30.53 59.64
C TYR A 191 -21.92 -31.20 60.82
N GLU A 192 -23.24 -31.05 60.86
CA GLU A 192 -24.15 -31.79 61.72
C GLU A 192 -24.19 -33.24 61.26
N TYR A 193 -23.47 -34.14 61.98
CA TYR A 193 -23.61 -35.62 61.87
C TYR A 193 -24.75 -36.02 62.77
N ASP A 194 -25.95 -36.19 62.23
CA ASP A 194 -27.00 -36.96 62.91
C ASP A 194 -26.77 -38.44 62.69
N GLN A 195 -26.86 -39.17 63.84
CA GLN A 195 -26.69 -40.57 64.02
C GLN A 195 -27.86 -41.42 63.45
#